data_ada5a980f8b721341952210a0d366fa3
#
_entry.id   ada5a980f8b721341952210a0d366fa3
#
_cell.length_a   1.000
_cell.length_b   1.000
_cell.length_c   1.000
_cell.angle_alpha   90.00
_cell.angle_beta   90.00
_cell.angle_gamma   90.00
#
_symmetry.space_group_name_H-M   'P 1'
#
loop_
_entity.id
_entity.type
_entity.pdbx_description
1 polymer ?
#
loop_
_entity_poly.entity_id
_entity_poly.type
_entity_poly.pdbx_seq_one_letter_code
_entity_poly.pdbx_strand_id
1 'polypeptide(L)'
;MGAFNGDTATASLPPGPRLPRLVQSVLYLKFREWFLPAMHRKYGDVFSLRVPPYADHLVVFTRPEHIKEIFSANPRTLHAGEGNQILGFVMGEHSVLTTDEAEHARLRSLLMPAFSRAALRGYRDMITSVAREHIARWPADAHINSLDCMNALTLDVILRVVFGVTDPEVKAELTTRLPDIVDIHPLILAVLRYPSLKHVNPWKRFLANQRRIDELLYREIASRQSASDLQVRTDVLSRLLQTDDAATTPLTDAELRDQLITLLLAGHETTAAALSWTLWELARNPGIQSQVVAAAAGGDDGFLTAVFKEGMRRHTVIASTARKLTEPSQIGGWRLPADTVVNASILLAHANAESHPEPTEFRPSRFLDGSVAPNTWLPFGGGVRRCLGSGFALTEGAAVLQEIFRQFTITASGPTNGESPLVRNITTVPKHGARLRLTPQRDGALV
;
A
#
# COMPACT_ATOMS: atom_id res chain seq x y z
N MET A 1 28.48 -36.82 29.31
CA MET A 1 27.68 -37.48 28.26
C MET A 1 26.23 -37.31 28.64
N GLY A 2 25.62 -36.21 28.24
CA GLY A 2 24.20 -35.93 28.41
C GLY A 2 23.55 -35.96 27.04
N ALA A 3 22.69 -36.94 26.81
CA ALA A 3 21.95 -37.11 25.58
C ALA A 3 20.99 -35.94 25.41
N PHE A 4 21.16 -35.14 24.35
CA PHE A 4 20.14 -34.28 23.83
C PHE A 4 18.98 -35.13 23.31
N ASN A 5 17.95 -35.31 24.08
CA ASN A 5 16.66 -35.79 23.61
C ASN A 5 16.13 -34.80 22.57
N GLY A 6 16.31 -35.11 21.30
CA GLY A 6 15.67 -34.45 20.19
C GLY A 6 14.17 -34.68 20.28
N ASP A 7 13.45 -33.71 20.85
CA ASP A 7 12.00 -33.68 20.85
C ASP A 7 11.54 -33.51 19.41
N THR A 8 11.16 -34.62 18.76
CA THR A 8 10.50 -34.65 17.44
C THR A 8 9.06 -34.18 17.62
N ALA A 9 8.87 -32.93 18.06
CA ALA A 9 7.58 -32.31 18.05
C ALA A 9 7.10 -32.27 16.60
N THR A 10 6.12 -33.10 16.29
CA THR A 10 5.43 -33.12 14.99
C THR A 10 4.94 -31.72 14.66
N ALA A 11 5.26 -31.22 13.46
CA ALA A 11 4.79 -29.94 12.99
C ALA A 11 3.26 -29.90 13.07
N SER A 12 2.71 -28.99 13.87
CA SER A 12 1.26 -28.86 14.06
C SER A 12 0.82 -27.47 13.70
N LEU A 13 -0.17 -27.37 12.79
CA LEU A 13 -0.77 -26.10 12.43
C LEU A 13 -1.65 -25.58 13.57
N PRO A 14 -1.70 -24.25 13.80
CA PRO A 14 -2.65 -23.63 14.70
C PRO A 14 -4.10 -23.96 14.34
N PRO A 15 -5.05 -23.89 15.32
CA PRO A 15 -6.45 -24.17 15.07
C PRO A 15 -7.03 -23.23 14.00
N GLY A 16 -8.07 -23.71 13.29
CA GLY A 16 -8.74 -22.93 12.25
C GLY A 16 -10.12 -23.44 11.91
N PRO A 17 -10.87 -22.73 11.05
CA PRO A 17 -12.25 -23.08 10.71
C PRO A 17 -12.33 -24.37 9.89
N ARG A 18 -13.35 -25.18 10.20
CA ARG A 18 -13.67 -26.40 9.45
C ARG A 18 -14.55 -26.13 8.21
N LEU A 19 -14.53 -24.90 7.69
CA LEU A 19 -15.26 -24.51 6.49
C LEU A 19 -14.58 -25.11 5.23
N PRO A 20 -15.36 -25.35 4.15
CA PRO A 20 -14.78 -25.74 2.86
C PRO A 20 -13.72 -24.71 2.40
N ARG A 21 -12.65 -25.20 1.77
CA ARG A 21 -11.48 -24.35 1.39
C ARG A 21 -11.89 -23.17 0.51
N LEU A 22 -12.74 -23.39 -0.49
CA LEU A 22 -13.25 -22.32 -1.38
C LEU A 22 -14.05 -21.26 -0.61
N VAL A 23 -14.82 -21.66 0.40
CA VAL A 23 -15.55 -20.71 1.25
C VAL A 23 -14.56 -19.85 2.04
N GLN A 24 -13.52 -20.45 2.61
CA GLN A 24 -12.46 -19.70 3.30
C GLN A 24 -11.77 -18.72 2.36
N SER A 25 -11.48 -19.12 1.10
CA SER A 25 -10.90 -18.24 0.08
C SER A 25 -11.79 -17.02 -0.19
N VAL A 26 -13.09 -17.24 -0.43
CA VAL A 26 -14.03 -16.13 -0.69
C VAL A 26 -14.13 -15.20 0.52
N LEU A 27 -14.23 -15.75 1.73
CA LEU A 27 -14.32 -14.96 2.96
C LEU A 27 -13.04 -14.16 3.20
N TYR A 28 -11.86 -14.76 3.00
CA TYR A 28 -10.58 -14.07 3.14
C TYR A 28 -10.35 -13.01 2.06
N LEU A 29 -10.67 -13.30 0.80
CA LEU A 29 -10.38 -12.39 -0.31
C LEU A 29 -11.40 -11.24 -0.45
N LYS A 30 -12.67 -11.48 -0.09
CA LYS A 30 -13.77 -10.51 -0.29
C LYS A 30 -14.28 -9.87 1.01
N PHE A 31 -14.21 -10.60 2.13
CA PHE A 31 -14.86 -10.23 3.39
C PHE A 31 -13.89 -10.23 4.58
N ARG A 32 -12.59 -10.08 4.34
CA ARG A 32 -11.54 -10.13 5.37
C ARG A 32 -11.75 -9.15 6.53
N GLU A 33 -12.33 -7.99 6.27
CA GLU A 33 -12.63 -6.96 7.28
C GLU A 33 -13.59 -7.45 8.37
N TRP A 34 -14.47 -8.40 8.03
CA TRP A 34 -15.35 -9.07 8.96
C TRP A 34 -14.81 -10.45 9.38
N PHE A 35 -14.26 -11.19 8.42
CA PHE A 35 -13.86 -12.59 8.63
C PHE A 35 -12.68 -12.73 9.59
N LEU A 36 -11.61 -11.94 9.40
CA LEU A 36 -10.43 -12.04 10.27
C LEU A 36 -10.72 -11.68 11.72
N PRO A 37 -11.46 -10.60 12.06
CA PRO A 37 -11.87 -10.34 13.44
C PRO A 37 -12.76 -11.46 14.04
N ALA A 38 -13.61 -12.10 13.23
CA ALA A 38 -14.43 -13.23 13.69
C ALA A 38 -13.55 -14.46 14.01
N MET A 39 -12.53 -14.74 13.18
CA MET A 39 -11.58 -15.82 13.43
C MET A 39 -10.70 -15.55 14.65
N HIS A 40 -10.20 -14.34 14.79
CA HIS A 40 -9.41 -13.91 15.96
C HIS A 40 -10.19 -14.09 17.27
N ARG A 41 -11.46 -13.64 17.34
CA ARG A 41 -12.31 -13.85 18.53
C ARG A 41 -12.52 -15.32 18.86
N LYS A 42 -12.56 -16.20 17.84
CA LYS A 42 -12.86 -17.62 18.04
C LYS A 42 -11.61 -18.46 18.35
N TYR A 43 -10.49 -18.16 17.73
CA TYR A 43 -9.29 -19.01 17.78
C TYR A 43 -8.09 -18.35 18.49
N GLY A 44 -8.21 -17.07 18.86
CA GLY A 44 -7.13 -16.31 19.50
C GLY A 44 -6.14 -15.70 18.51
N ASP A 45 -4.96 -15.37 19.01
CA ASP A 45 -3.96 -14.54 18.33
C ASP A 45 -3.23 -15.24 17.18
N VAL A 46 -3.30 -16.57 17.11
CA VAL A 46 -2.69 -17.39 16.05
C VAL A 46 -3.68 -18.41 15.57
N PHE A 47 -4.02 -18.36 14.29
CA PHE A 47 -4.97 -19.31 13.69
C PHE A 47 -4.62 -19.61 12.23
N SER A 48 -5.05 -20.76 11.72
CA SER A 48 -4.80 -21.21 10.36
C SER A 48 -6.03 -21.11 9.47
N LEU A 49 -5.80 -20.79 8.18
CA LEU A 49 -6.78 -20.75 7.11
C LEU A 49 -6.28 -21.58 5.92
N ARG A 50 -7.21 -21.96 5.03
CA ARG A 50 -6.92 -22.59 3.75
C ARG A 50 -7.52 -21.72 2.65
N VAL A 51 -6.67 -21.10 1.84
CA VAL A 51 -7.04 -20.07 0.86
C VAL A 51 -6.49 -20.41 -0.53
N PRO A 52 -6.85 -21.57 -1.14
CA PRO A 52 -6.42 -21.88 -2.48
C PRO A 52 -6.98 -20.88 -3.50
N PRO A 53 -6.26 -20.57 -4.61
CA PRO A 53 -4.95 -21.11 -4.96
C PRO A 53 -3.78 -20.37 -4.29
N TYR A 54 -4.06 -19.39 -3.42
CA TYR A 54 -3.05 -18.53 -2.82
C TYR A 54 -2.18 -19.29 -1.79
N ALA A 55 -2.81 -20.03 -0.87
CA ALA A 55 -2.10 -20.81 0.14
C ALA A 55 -2.93 -22.03 0.59
N ASP A 56 -2.32 -23.21 0.61
CA ASP A 56 -2.91 -24.40 1.21
C ASP A 56 -2.90 -24.33 2.75
N HIS A 57 -1.88 -23.66 3.30
CA HIS A 57 -1.76 -23.36 4.72
C HIS A 57 -1.35 -21.88 4.88
N LEU A 58 -2.29 -21.08 5.39
CA LEU A 58 -2.08 -19.68 5.77
C LEU A 58 -2.21 -19.56 7.28
N VAL A 59 -1.15 -19.15 7.97
CA VAL A 59 -1.16 -18.95 9.42
C VAL A 59 -1.14 -17.46 9.71
N VAL A 60 -2.16 -16.96 10.38
CA VAL A 60 -2.34 -15.55 10.73
C VAL A 60 -1.82 -15.28 12.13
N PHE A 61 -0.97 -14.26 12.25
CA PHE A 61 -0.41 -13.76 13.51
C PHE A 61 -0.85 -12.33 13.76
N THR A 62 -1.23 -12.03 15.00
CA THR A 62 -1.81 -10.72 15.39
C THR A 62 -0.99 -9.99 16.44
N ARG A 63 -0.21 -10.70 17.26
CA ARG A 63 0.56 -10.11 18.37
C ARG A 63 1.83 -9.41 17.87
N PRO A 64 2.19 -8.24 18.45
CA PRO A 64 3.38 -7.49 18.06
C PRO A 64 4.69 -8.29 18.13
N GLU A 65 4.83 -9.16 19.14
CA GLU A 65 6.01 -10.02 19.29
C GLU A 65 6.14 -11.04 18.15
N HIS A 66 5.06 -11.70 17.74
CA HIS A 66 5.07 -12.64 16.61
C HIS A 66 5.31 -11.91 15.28
N ILE A 67 4.70 -10.72 15.10
CA ILE A 67 4.92 -9.89 13.93
C ILE A 67 6.38 -9.44 13.85
N LYS A 68 6.99 -9.11 15.00
CA LYS A 68 8.41 -8.79 15.07
C LYS A 68 9.27 -9.99 14.64
N GLU A 69 8.97 -11.23 15.10
CA GLU A 69 9.66 -12.44 14.66
C GLU A 69 9.60 -12.58 13.13
N ILE A 70 8.41 -12.44 12.53
CA ILE A 70 8.21 -12.53 11.07
C ILE A 70 9.02 -11.46 10.33
N PHE A 71 9.06 -10.23 10.84
CA PHE A 71 9.75 -9.13 10.15
C PHE A 71 11.27 -9.14 10.34
N SER A 72 11.77 -9.75 11.41
CA SER A 72 13.21 -9.89 11.70
C SER A 72 13.79 -11.23 11.26
N ALA A 73 12.96 -12.13 10.73
CA ALA A 73 13.40 -13.43 10.26
C ALA A 73 14.39 -13.32 9.07
N ASN A 74 15.22 -14.37 8.92
CA ASN A 74 16.14 -14.45 7.81
C ASN A 74 15.37 -14.46 6.46
N PRO A 75 15.70 -13.56 5.52
CA PRO A 75 15.07 -13.53 4.20
C PRO A 75 15.18 -14.82 3.39
N ARG A 76 16.14 -15.70 3.70
CA ARG A 76 16.28 -17.02 3.08
C ARG A 76 15.25 -18.03 3.59
N THR A 77 14.78 -17.86 4.83
CA THR A 77 13.77 -18.73 5.44
C THR A 77 12.35 -18.26 5.17
N LEU A 78 12.15 -16.95 5.01
CA LEU A 78 10.85 -16.32 4.81
C LEU A 78 10.82 -15.49 3.52
N HIS A 79 10.37 -16.11 2.43
CA HIS A 79 10.26 -15.49 1.11
C HIS A 79 9.00 -14.62 1.01
N ALA A 80 9.18 -13.33 0.77
CA ALA A 80 8.08 -12.40 0.52
C ALA A 80 7.68 -12.37 -0.94
N GLY A 81 8.63 -12.50 -1.86
CA GLY A 81 8.38 -12.54 -3.29
C GLY A 81 7.48 -13.71 -3.65
N GLU A 82 7.79 -14.92 -3.14
CA GLU A 82 6.92 -16.07 -3.30
C GLU A 82 5.53 -15.86 -2.68
N GLY A 83 5.45 -15.19 -1.53
CA GLY A 83 4.18 -14.80 -0.91
C GLY A 83 3.36 -13.79 -1.75
N ASN A 84 4.00 -13.08 -2.66
CA ASN A 84 3.42 -12.06 -3.52
C ASN A 84 3.33 -12.46 -5.00
N GLN A 85 3.61 -13.71 -5.37
CA GLN A 85 3.67 -14.18 -6.77
C GLN A 85 2.46 -13.82 -7.62
N ILE A 86 1.27 -13.73 -7.01
CA ILE A 86 0.05 -13.32 -7.72
C ILE A 86 0.17 -11.92 -8.34
N LEU A 87 1.00 -11.04 -7.75
CA LEU A 87 1.25 -9.70 -8.26
C LEU A 87 2.14 -9.70 -9.50
N GLY A 88 2.96 -10.74 -9.68
CA GLY A 88 3.84 -10.89 -10.84
C GLY A 88 3.11 -10.89 -12.18
N PHE A 89 1.85 -11.31 -12.20
CA PHE A 89 1.01 -11.26 -13.40
C PHE A 89 0.86 -9.83 -13.97
N VAL A 90 0.91 -8.81 -13.12
CA VAL A 90 0.80 -7.40 -13.52
C VAL A 90 2.13 -6.66 -13.42
N MET A 91 2.84 -6.85 -12.31
CA MET A 91 4.06 -6.10 -11.99
C MET A 91 5.31 -6.66 -12.67
N GLY A 92 5.26 -7.90 -13.15
CA GLY A 92 6.39 -8.60 -13.74
C GLY A 92 7.20 -9.45 -12.75
N GLU A 93 8.06 -10.29 -13.30
CA GLU A 93 8.86 -11.26 -12.53
C GLU A 93 10.03 -10.58 -11.81
N HIS A 94 10.53 -9.46 -12.36
CA HIS A 94 11.66 -8.69 -11.82
C HIS A 94 11.22 -7.57 -10.85
N SER A 95 9.93 -7.50 -10.48
CA SER A 95 9.47 -6.51 -9.50
C SER A 95 10.14 -6.71 -8.14
N VAL A 96 10.53 -5.63 -7.48
CA VAL A 96 11.02 -5.67 -6.09
C VAL A 96 10.02 -6.32 -5.11
N LEU A 97 8.75 -6.45 -5.47
CA LEU A 97 7.72 -7.12 -4.67
C LEU A 97 7.67 -8.63 -4.89
N THR A 98 8.11 -9.13 -6.04
CA THR A 98 8.01 -10.55 -6.45
C THR A 98 9.34 -11.31 -6.38
N THR A 99 10.45 -10.59 -6.20
CA THR A 99 11.79 -11.17 -6.04
C THR A 99 12.13 -11.41 -4.57
N ASP A 100 13.06 -12.32 -4.30
CA ASP A 100 13.55 -12.67 -2.96
C ASP A 100 15.09 -12.58 -2.87
N GLU A 101 15.62 -12.72 -1.70
CA GLU A 101 17.06 -12.86 -1.35
C GLU A 101 17.95 -11.79 -2.00
N ALA A 102 19.01 -12.22 -2.70
CA ALA A 102 20.01 -11.35 -3.29
C ALA A 102 19.43 -10.44 -4.37
N GLU A 103 18.50 -10.96 -5.18
CA GLU A 103 17.86 -10.19 -6.24
C GLU A 103 17.01 -9.07 -5.67
N HIS A 104 16.17 -9.36 -4.67
CA HIS A 104 15.43 -8.33 -3.95
C HIS A 104 16.37 -7.28 -3.33
N ALA A 105 17.48 -7.73 -2.70
CA ALA A 105 18.43 -6.81 -2.07
C ALA A 105 19.05 -5.87 -3.10
N ARG A 106 19.43 -6.39 -4.29
CA ARG A 106 19.97 -5.62 -5.41
C ARG A 106 18.95 -4.57 -5.91
N LEU A 107 17.76 -5.00 -6.26
CA LEU A 107 16.71 -4.11 -6.76
C LEU A 107 16.36 -3.02 -5.74
N ARG A 108 16.22 -3.43 -4.48
CA ARG A 108 15.93 -2.50 -3.40
C ARG A 108 17.03 -1.46 -3.21
N SER A 109 18.31 -1.85 -3.27
CA SER A 109 19.44 -0.92 -3.14
C SER A 109 19.45 0.13 -4.24
N LEU A 110 19.09 -0.24 -5.47
CA LEU A 110 18.98 0.67 -6.61
C LEU A 110 17.81 1.66 -6.48
N LEU A 111 16.69 1.22 -5.90
CA LEU A 111 15.50 2.07 -5.71
C LEU A 111 15.62 3.01 -4.49
N MET A 112 16.32 2.62 -3.43
CA MET A 112 16.41 3.37 -2.17
C MET A 112 16.83 4.84 -2.31
N PRO A 113 17.82 5.21 -3.15
CA PRO A 113 18.26 6.62 -3.30
C PRO A 113 17.12 7.56 -3.72
N ALA A 114 16.18 7.08 -4.56
CA ALA A 114 15.03 7.86 -5.01
C ALA A 114 14.02 8.17 -3.88
N PHE A 115 14.06 7.42 -2.78
CA PHE A 115 13.21 7.60 -1.60
C PHE A 115 14.00 8.06 -0.35
N SER A 116 15.22 8.55 -0.55
CA SER A 116 16.05 9.14 0.51
C SER A 116 15.45 10.43 1.07
N ARG A 117 15.85 10.81 2.29
CA ARG A 117 15.38 12.06 2.91
C ARG A 117 15.66 13.30 2.04
N ALA A 118 16.77 13.29 1.30
CA ALA A 118 17.11 14.38 0.38
C ALA A 118 16.15 14.44 -0.81
N ALA A 119 15.85 13.29 -1.43
CA ALA A 119 14.88 13.20 -2.52
C ALA A 119 13.49 13.63 -2.07
N LEU A 120 13.03 13.18 -0.89
CA LEU A 120 11.71 13.53 -0.33
C LEU A 120 11.54 15.04 -0.13
N ARG A 121 12.59 15.75 0.32
CA ARG A 121 12.54 17.23 0.40
C ARG A 121 12.33 17.86 -0.95
N GLY A 122 12.99 17.35 -1.99
CA GLY A 122 12.81 17.84 -3.37
C GLY A 122 11.42 17.57 -3.95
N TYR A 123 10.74 16.50 -3.53
CA TYR A 123 9.40 16.18 -4.01
C TYR A 123 8.28 17.01 -3.35
N ARG A 124 8.52 17.56 -2.15
CA ARG A 124 7.47 18.24 -1.38
C ARG A 124 6.84 19.41 -2.15
N ASP A 125 7.65 20.28 -2.73
CA ASP A 125 7.16 21.45 -3.47
C ASP A 125 6.35 21.04 -4.71
N MET A 126 6.81 20.01 -5.40
CA MET A 126 6.08 19.43 -6.54
C MET A 126 4.74 18.83 -6.11
N ILE A 127 4.71 18.04 -5.00
CA ILE A 127 3.48 17.48 -4.45
C ILE A 127 2.50 18.59 -4.08
N THR A 128 2.98 19.63 -3.41
CA THR A 128 2.18 20.80 -3.03
C THR A 128 1.60 21.52 -4.26
N SER A 129 2.40 21.71 -5.32
CA SER A 129 1.93 22.30 -6.58
C SER A 129 0.83 21.46 -7.23
N VAL A 130 1.04 20.15 -7.34
CA VAL A 130 0.04 19.22 -7.91
C VAL A 130 -1.24 19.23 -7.07
N ALA A 131 -1.11 19.16 -5.75
CA ALA A 131 -2.27 19.21 -4.86
C ALA A 131 -3.07 20.50 -5.08
N ARG A 132 -2.40 21.65 -5.14
CA ARG A 132 -3.01 22.94 -5.40
C ARG A 132 -3.70 23.01 -6.76
N GLU A 133 -3.05 22.50 -7.82
CA GLU A 133 -3.62 22.42 -9.18
C GLU A 133 -4.92 21.58 -9.22
N HIS A 134 -4.95 20.45 -8.52
CA HIS A 134 -6.12 19.59 -8.45
C HIS A 134 -7.24 20.19 -7.62
N ILE A 135 -6.93 20.71 -6.42
CA ILE A 135 -7.89 21.27 -5.48
C ILE A 135 -8.55 22.54 -6.04
N ALA A 136 -7.82 23.36 -6.79
CA ALA A 136 -8.35 24.56 -7.43
C ALA A 136 -9.48 24.26 -8.47
N ARG A 137 -9.56 23.02 -8.94
CA ARG A 137 -10.63 22.58 -9.87
C ARG A 137 -11.86 22.02 -9.15
N TRP A 138 -11.79 21.85 -7.83
CA TRP A 138 -12.93 21.33 -7.09
C TRP A 138 -14.01 22.40 -6.97
N PRO A 139 -15.27 22.02 -7.22
CA PRO A 139 -16.36 23.00 -7.13
C PRO A 139 -16.59 23.39 -5.68
N ALA A 140 -16.73 24.70 -5.44
CA ALA A 140 -17.11 25.23 -4.13
C ALA A 140 -18.56 24.84 -3.78
N ASP A 141 -18.83 24.63 -2.49
CA ASP A 141 -20.14 24.25 -1.94
C ASP A 141 -20.76 22.97 -2.56
N ALA A 142 -19.93 22.10 -3.12
CA ALA A 142 -20.37 20.90 -3.82
C ALA A 142 -20.04 19.61 -3.08
N HIS A 143 -20.64 18.54 -3.56
CA HIS A 143 -20.34 17.18 -3.13
C HIS A 143 -19.28 16.56 -4.03
N ILE A 144 -18.25 15.98 -3.44
CA ILE A 144 -17.21 15.24 -4.16
C ILE A 144 -17.17 13.77 -3.72
N ASN A 145 -16.69 12.92 -4.61
CA ASN A 145 -16.19 11.58 -4.28
C ASN A 145 -14.70 11.74 -3.95
N SER A 146 -14.35 11.65 -2.66
CA SER A 146 -12.96 11.90 -2.26
C SER A 146 -12.00 10.85 -2.79
N LEU A 147 -12.44 9.60 -2.94
CA LEU A 147 -11.59 8.53 -3.50
C LEU A 147 -11.22 8.80 -4.95
N ASP A 148 -12.17 9.26 -5.77
CA ASP A 148 -11.89 9.62 -7.17
C ASP A 148 -10.95 10.82 -7.27
N CYS A 149 -11.19 11.84 -6.44
CA CYS A 149 -10.33 13.03 -6.37
C CYS A 149 -8.90 12.68 -5.92
N MET A 150 -8.76 11.85 -4.88
CA MET A 150 -7.45 11.42 -4.39
C MET A 150 -6.75 10.51 -5.38
N ASN A 151 -7.43 9.58 -6.05
CA ASN A 151 -6.85 8.75 -7.10
C ASN A 151 -6.28 9.62 -8.24
N ALA A 152 -7.02 10.60 -8.73
CA ALA A 152 -6.55 11.49 -9.78
C ALA A 152 -5.32 12.31 -9.35
N LEU A 153 -5.32 12.83 -8.11
CA LEU A 153 -4.22 13.61 -7.56
C LEU A 153 -2.97 12.76 -7.36
N THR A 154 -3.08 11.63 -6.65
CA THR A 154 -1.92 10.78 -6.33
C THR A 154 -1.34 10.10 -7.56
N LEU A 155 -2.17 9.82 -8.59
CA LEU A 155 -1.67 9.33 -9.87
C LEU A 155 -0.84 10.40 -10.59
N ASP A 156 -1.26 11.66 -10.60
CA ASP A 156 -0.47 12.75 -11.18
C ASP A 156 0.84 12.95 -10.42
N VAL A 157 0.81 12.89 -9.09
CA VAL A 157 2.01 12.98 -8.24
C VAL A 157 2.99 11.86 -8.58
N ILE A 158 2.56 10.60 -8.59
CA ILE A 158 3.47 9.47 -8.83
C ILE A 158 4.03 9.47 -10.26
N LEU A 159 3.26 9.88 -11.27
CA LEU A 159 3.73 10.03 -12.64
C LEU A 159 4.85 11.08 -12.73
N ARG A 160 4.69 12.23 -12.04
CA ARG A 160 5.74 13.27 -12.00
C ARG A 160 6.97 12.81 -11.22
N VAL A 161 6.81 12.04 -10.14
CA VAL A 161 7.95 11.50 -9.37
C VAL A 161 8.70 10.44 -10.15
N VAL A 162 7.98 9.53 -10.81
CA VAL A 162 8.59 8.40 -11.53
C VAL A 162 9.25 8.84 -12.83
N PHE A 163 8.60 9.71 -13.62
CA PHE A 163 9.07 10.11 -14.94
C PHE A 163 9.50 11.58 -15.06
N GLY A 164 9.27 12.42 -14.04
CA GLY A 164 9.53 13.85 -14.14
C GLY A 164 8.53 14.55 -15.07
N VAL A 165 9.04 15.38 -15.99
CA VAL A 165 8.23 16.00 -17.04
C VAL A 165 7.99 14.96 -18.13
N THR A 166 6.78 14.44 -18.21
CA THR A 166 6.39 13.41 -19.18
C THR A 166 5.71 14.07 -20.37
N ASP A 167 5.86 13.45 -21.56
CA ASP A 167 5.05 13.74 -22.73
C ASP A 167 3.56 13.76 -22.34
N PRO A 168 2.82 14.85 -22.65
CA PRO A 168 1.40 14.97 -22.29
C PRO A 168 0.53 13.83 -22.82
N GLU A 169 0.85 13.29 -24.01
CA GLU A 169 0.11 12.17 -24.60
C GLU A 169 0.34 10.88 -23.81
N VAL A 170 1.61 10.56 -23.48
CA VAL A 170 1.97 9.40 -22.66
C VAL A 170 1.31 9.50 -21.29
N LYS A 171 1.37 10.66 -20.65
CA LYS A 171 0.72 10.92 -19.37
C LYS A 171 -0.79 10.69 -19.43
N ALA A 172 -1.47 11.26 -20.42
CA ALA A 172 -2.92 11.12 -20.61
C ALA A 172 -3.32 9.66 -20.83
N GLU A 173 -2.55 8.93 -21.65
CA GLU A 173 -2.82 7.52 -21.92
C GLU A 173 -2.57 6.63 -20.70
N LEU A 174 -1.48 6.83 -19.96
CA LEU A 174 -1.23 6.12 -18.69
C LEU A 174 -2.31 6.42 -17.64
N THR A 175 -2.71 7.68 -17.50
CA THR A 175 -3.79 8.08 -16.57
C THR A 175 -5.10 7.35 -16.86
N THR A 176 -5.42 7.13 -18.12
CA THR A 176 -6.65 6.43 -18.54
C THR A 176 -6.54 4.92 -18.35
N ARG A 177 -5.35 4.32 -18.53
CA ARG A 177 -5.16 2.86 -18.60
C ARG A 177 -4.78 2.20 -17.28
N LEU A 178 -4.03 2.90 -16.41
CA LEU A 178 -3.55 2.33 -15.15
C LEU A 178 -4.69 1.89 -14.22
N PRO A 179 -5.82 2.62 -14.06
CA PRO A 179 -6.94 2.18 -13.24
C PRO A 179 -7.52 0.82 -13.66
N ASP A 180 -7.55 0.51 -14.95
CA ASP A 180 -8.06 -0.78 -15.46
C ASP A 180 -7.16 -1.98 -15.10
N ILE A 181 -5.88 -1.74 -14.78
CA ILE A 181 -4.96 -2.80 -14.30
C ILE A 181 -5.06 -2.97 -12.78
N VAL A 182 -5.36 -1.89 -12.07
CA VAL A 182 -5.50 -1.94 -10.61
C VAL A 182 -6.79 -2.67 -10.22
N ASP A 183 -7.90 -2.43 -10.93
CA ASP A 183 -9.20 -3.06 -10.62
C ASP A 183 -9.37 -4.43 -11.29
N ILE A 184 -8.47 -5.36 -10.91
CA ILE A 184 -8.49 -6.72 -11.46
C ILE A 184 -9.69 -7.48 -10.93
N HIS A 185 -10.66 -7.76 -11.81
CA HIS A 185 -11.74 -8.66 -11.47
C HIS A 185 -11.18 -10.08 -11.19
N PRO A 186 -11.62 -10.78 -10.11
CA PRO A 186 -11.08 -12.09 -9.75
C PRO A 186 -11.09 -13.12 -10.88
N LEU A 187 -12.03 -13.02 -11.83
CA LEU A 187 -12.07 -13.85 -13.02
C LEU A 187 -10.83 -13.68 -13.92
N ILE A 188 -10.18 -12.50 -13.93
CA ILE A 188 -8.97 -12.29 -14.72
C ILE A 188 -7.86 -13.25 -14.30
N LEU A 189 -7.75 -13.54 -13.00
CA LEU A 189 -6.76 -14.48 -12.47
C LEU A 189 -6.98 -15.93 -12.95
N ALA A 190 -8.16 -16.25 -13.47
CA ALA A 190 -8.41 -17.57 -14.05
C ALA A 190 -7.53 -17.87 -15.26
N VAL A 191 -7.01 -16.86 -15.99
CA VAL A 191 -6.07 -17.05 -17.10
C VAL A 191 -4.78 -17.74 -16.66
N LEU A 192 -4.36 -17.55 -15.40
CA LEU A 192 -3.17 -18.22 -14.85
C LEU A 192 -3.36 -19.75 -14.81
N ARG A 193 -4.59 -20.20 -14.63
CA ARG A 193 -4.95 -21.64 -14.57
C ARG A 193 -5.38 -22.17 -15.95
N TYR A 194 -5.99 -21.31 -16.78
CA TYR A 194 -6.54 -21.67 -18.10
C TYR A 194 -6.03 -20.70 -19.16
N PRO A 195 -4.79 -20.93 -19.70
CA PRO A 195 -4.15 -20.00 -20.65
C PRO A 195 -4.94 -19.74 -21.94
N SER A 196 -5.84 -20.65 -22.33
CA SER A 196 -6.73 -20.48 -23.50
C SER A 196 -7.67 -19.28 -23.37
N LEU A 197 -7.99 -18.84 -22.15
CA LEU A 197 -8.85 -17.70 -21.89
C LEU A 197 -8.29 -16.38 -22.45
N LYS A 198 -6.97 -16.29 -22.69
CA LYS A 198 -6.32 -15.07 -23.26
C LYS A 198 -6.93 -14.59 -24.59
N HIS A 199 -7.64 -15.45 -25.30
CA HIS A 199 -8.26 -15.15 -26.59
C HIS A 199 -9.69 -14.62 -26.51
N VAL A 200 -10.33 -14.68 -25.33
CA VAL A 200 -11.72 -14.23 -25.12
C VAL A 200 -11.78 -13.08 -24.12
N ASN A 201 -12.86 -12.26 -24.19
CA ASN A 201 -13.08 -11.21 -23.20
C ASN A 201 -13.58 -11.81 -21.85
N PRO A 202 -13.22 -11.24 -20.70
CA PRO A 202 -12.50 -9.96 -20.52
C PRO A 202 -10.96 -10.06 -20.63
N TRP A 203 -10.39 -11.28 -20.67
CA TRP A 203 -8.92 -11.48 -20.66
C TRP A 203 -8.21 -10.85 -21.83
N LYS A 204 -8.76 -10.98 -23.05
CA LYS A 204 -8.20 -10.36 -24.26
C LYS A 204 -8.04 -8.85 -24.10
N ARG A 205 -9.07 -8.16 -23.56
CA ARG A 205 -9.04 -6.71 -23.33
C ARG A 205 -8.00 -6.34 -22.26
N PHE A 206 -7.97 -7.08 -21.16
CA PHE A 206 -7.00 -6.85 -20.06
C PHE A 206 -5.56 -6.97 -20.57
N LEU A 207 -5.22 -8.06 -21.25
CA LEU A 207 -3.88 -8.29 -21.81
C LEU A 207 -3.51 -7.27 -22.91
N ALA A 208 -4.48 -6.78 -23.69
CA ALA A 208 -4.24 -5.72 -24.66
C ALA A 208 -3.92 -4.39 -23.96
N ASN A 209 -4.64 -4.07 -22.88
CA ASN A 209 -4.36 -2.89 -22.06
C ASN A 209 -2.97 -2.97 -21.41
N GLN A 210 -2.61 -4.12 -20.83
CA GLN A 210 -1.29 -4.35 -20.24
C GLN A 210 -0.18 -4.16 -21.27
N ARG A 211 -0.29 -4.79 -22.44
CA ARG A 211 0.69 -4.60 -23.54
C ARG A 211 0.85 -3.13 -23.93
N ARG A 212 -0.26 -2.40 -24.01
CA ARG A 212 -0.19 -0.98 -24.37
C ARG A 212 0.53 -0.15 -23.32
N ILE A 213 0.34 -0.45 -22.03
CA ILE A 213 1.10 0.20 -20.96
C ILE A 213 2.59 -0.16 -21.08
N ASP A 214 2.92 -1.42 -21.34
CA ASP A 214 4.30 -1.84 -21.56
C ASP A 214 4.98 -1.06 -22.69
N GLU A 215 4.29 -0.90 -23.83
CA GLU A 215 4.78 -0.10 -24.97
C GLU A 215 5.05 1.36 -24.56
N LEU A 216 4.20 1.96 -23.73
CA LEU A 216 4.39 3.32 -23.23
C LEU A 216 5.60 3.40 -22.30
N LEU A 217 5.77 2.44 -21.39
CA LEU A 217 6.90 2.38 -20.47
C LEU A 217 8.24 2.19 -21.21
N TYR A 218 8.30 1.25 -22.17
CA TYR A 218 9.50 1.04 -22.97
C TYR A 218 9.84 2.26 -23.84
N ARG A 219 8.85 2.98 -24.37
CA ARG A 219 9.05 4.24 -25.09
C ARG A 219 9.67 5.29 -24.19
N GLU A 220 9.18 5.44 -22.96
CA GLU A 220 9.71 6.40 -21.99
C GLU A 220 11.15 6.04 -21.56
N ILE A 221 11.44 4.75 -21.34
CA ILE A 221 12.79 4.25 -21.03
C ILE A 221 13.74 4.62 -22.16
N ALA A 222 13.43 4.29 -23.41
CA ALA A 222 14.29 4.57 -24.56
C ALA A 222 14.50 6.07 -24.79
N SER A 223 13.44 6.87 -24.63
CA SER A 223 13.53 8.34 -24.70
C SER A 223 14.47 8.90 -23.64
N ARG A 224 14.39 8.37 -22.39
CA ARG A 224 15.20 8.82 -21.29
C ARG A 224 16.67 8.41 -21.41
N GLN A 225 16.96 7.22 -21.91
CA GLN A 225 18.32 6.74 -22.17
C GLN A 225 19.04 7.62 -23.21
N SER A 226 18.32 8.20 -24.16
CA SER A 226 18.86 9.11 -25.18
C SER A 226 18.81 10.59 -24.82
N ALA A 227 18.29 10.95 -23.63
CA ALA A 227 18.11 12.34 -23.23
C ALA A 227 19.44 13.00 -22.88
N SER A 228 19.73 14.17 -23.47
CA SER A 228 20.96 14.95 -23.24
C SER A 228 21.04 15.53 -21.81
N ASP A 229 19.90 15.68 -21.15
CA ASP A 229 19.77 16.21 -19.79
C ASP A 229 19.64 15.12 -18.71
N LEU A 230 19.87 13.83 -19.07
CA LEU A 230 19.74 12.71 -18.15
C LEU A 230 20.44 12.95 -16.82
N GLN A 231 21.69 13.46 -16.84
CA GLN A 231 22.53 13.61 -15.65
C GLN A 231 22.03 14.67 -14.64
N VAL A 232 21.17 15.60 -15.06
CA VAL A 232 20.62 16.65 -14.19
C VAL A 232 19.20 16.36 -13.71
N ARG A 233 18.57 15.32 -14.25
CA ARG A 233 17.22 14.92 -13.86
C ARG A 233 17.20 14.23 -12.50
N THR A 234 16.11 14.41 -11.76
CA THR A 234 15.96 13.91 -10.38
C THR A 234 14.81 12.93 -10.19
N ASP A 235 14.04 12.63 -11.23
CA ASP A 235 13.00 11.64 -11.22
C ASP A 235 13.56 10.21 -11.05
N VAL A 236 12.69 9.26 -10.68
CA VAL A 236 13.10 7.89 -10.36
C VAL A 236 13.74 7.19 -11.56
N LEU A 237 13.14 7.28 -12.74
CA LEU A 237 13.66 6.64 -13.96
C LEU A 237 15.06 7.16 -14.29
N SER A 238 15.25 8.50 -14.25
CA SER A 238 16.56 9.09 -14.50
C SER A 238 17.60 8.63 -13.49
N ARG A 239 17.26 8.57 -12.19
CA ARG A 239 18.17 8.06 -11.15
C ARG A 239 18.58 6.61 -11.35
N LEU A 240 17.63 5.75 -11.77
CA LEU A 240 17.93 4.35 -12.07
C LEU A 240 18.87 4.20 -13.27
N LEU A 241 18.77 5.11 -14.26
CA LEU A 241 19.66 5.13 -15.44
C LEU A 241 21.01 5.81 -15.18
N GLN A 242 21.13 6.66 -14.16
CA GLN A 242 22.36 7.35 -13.76
C GLN A 242 23.27 6.49 -12.86
N THR A 243 22.89 5.24 -12.55
CA THR A 243 23.65 4.39 -11.63
C THR A 243 24.95 3.95 -12.29
N ASP A 244 26.04 4.66 -11.98
CA ASP A 244 27.41 4.41 -12.43
C ASP A 244 28.24 3.63 -11.40
N ASP A 245 27.61 2.96 -10.43
CA ASP A 245 28.36 2.17 -9.46
C ASP A 245 28.90 0.91 -10.14
N ALA A 246 30.22 0.89 -10.40
CA ALA A 246 30.92 -0.23 -11.00
C ALA A 246 30.77 -1.56 -10.24
N ALA A 247 30.27 -1.51 -9.01
CA ALA A 247 29.96 -2.67 -8.18
C ALA A 247 28.53 -3.19 -8.41
N THR A 248 27.67 -2.43 -9.11
CA THR A 248 26.26 -2.79 -9.27
C THR A 248 25.90 -2.98 -10.74
N THR A 249 25.39 -4.16 -11.12
CA THR A 249 24.93 -4.42 -12.48
C THR A 249 23.74 -3.50 -12.81
N PRO A 250 23.80 -2.70 -13.90
CA PRO A 250 22.70 -1.87 -14.33
C PRO A 250 21.42 -2.67 -14.58
N LEU A 251 20.28 -2.03 -14.40
CA LEU A 251 18.99 -2.64 -14.70
C LEU A 251 18.80 -2.80 -16.23
N THR A 252 18.35 -3.96 -16.65
CA THR A 252 17.85 -4.17 -18.01
C THR A 252 16.55 -3.41 -18.24
N ASP A 253 16.17 -3.19 -19.51
CA ASP A 253 14.90 -2.51 -19.82
C ASP A 253 13.68 -3.27 -19.27
N ALA A 254 13.74 -4.61 -19.19
CA ALA A 254 12.69 -5.42 -18.60
C ALA A 254 12.61 -5.21 -17.07
N GLU A 255 13.73 -5.18 -16.39
CA GLU A 255 13.78 -4.85 -14.96
C GLU A 255 13.30 -3.42 -14.69
N LEU A 256 13.74 -2.44 -15.50
CA LEU A 256 13.25 -1.05 -15.40
C LEU A 256 11.74 -1.00 -15.55
N ARG A 257 11.19 -1.61 -16.61
CA ARG A 257 9.73 -1.69 -16.83
C ARG A 257 9.02 -2.26 -15.60
N ASP A 258 9.53 -3.34 -15.01
CA ASP A 258 8.90 -3.99 -13.85
C ASP A 258 8.97 -3.12 -12.59
N GLN A 259 10.06 -2.38 -12.37
CA GLN A 259 10.10 -1.41 -11.27
C GLN A 259 9.17 -0.23 -11.50
N LEU A 260 9.12 0.32 -12.73
CA LEU A 260 8.27 1.47 -13.04
C LEU A 260 6.78 1.14 -12.85
N ILE A 261 6.30 0.03 -13.39
CA ILE A 261 4.89 -0.38 -13.19
C ILE A 261 4.59 -0.67 -11.72
N THR A 262 5.57 -1.26 -11.00
CA THR A 262 5.43 -1.52 -9.56
C THR A 262 5.25 -0.22 -8.78
N LEU A 263 6.08 0.79 -9.04
CA LEU A 263 6.01 2.08 -8.35
C LEU A 263 4.71 2.83 -8.68
N LEU A 264 4.29 2.81 -9.96
CA LEU A 264 3.04 3.42 -10.39
C LEU A 264 1.83 2.81 -9.69
N LEU A 265 1.74 1.49 -9.64
CA LEU A 265 0.59 0.80 -9.04
C LEU A 265 0.61 0.89 -7.51
N ALA A 266 1.78 0.73 -6.88
CA ALA A 266 1.89 0.78 -5.44
C ALA A 266 1.75 2.20 -4.86
N GLY A 267 2.14 3.23 -5.62
CA GLY A 267 2.26 4.61 -5.11
C GLY A 267 0.97 5.40 -5.11
N HIS A 268 0.02 5.17 -6.04
CA HIS A 268 -1.16 6.03 -6.12
C HIS A 268 -2.36 5.49 -5.34
N GLU A 269 -2.83 4.26 -5.60
CA GLU A 269 -4.08 3.75 -5.01
C GLU A 269 -4.01 3.65 -3.48
N THR A 270 -2.86 3.23 -2.94
CA THR A 270 -2.69 3.07 -1.49
C THR A 270 -2.76 4.41 -0.76
N THR A 271 -2.10 5.44 -1.29
CA THR A 271 -2.12 6.79 -0.70
C THR A 271 -3.49 7.44 -0.89
N ALA A 272 -4.12 7.28 -2.06
CA ALA A 272 -5.47 7.77 -2.32
C ALA A 272 -6.51 7.19 -1.34
N ALA A 273 -6.47 5.87 -1.12
CA ALA A 273 -7.34 5.21 -0.15
C ALA A 273 -7.11 5.72 1.28
N ALA A 274 -5.84 5.84 1.69
CA ALA A 274 -5.48 6.34 3.02
C ALA A 274 -5.94 7.79 3.23
N LEU A 275 -5.75 8.67 2.23
CA LEU A 275 -6.23 10.06 2.26
C LEU A 275 -7.77 10.10 2.32
N SER A 276 -8.46 9.33 1.50
CA SER A 276 -9.93 9.30 1.46
C SER A 276 -10.52 8.85 2.80
N TRP A 277 -9.96 7.85 3.43
CA TRP A 277 -10.36 7.42 4.76
C TRP A 277 -10.05 8.48 5.83
N THR A 278 -8.89 9.15 5.74
CA THR A 278 -8.52 10.23 6.66
C THR A 278 -9.49 11.41 6.55
N LEU A 279 -9.82 11.82 5.33
CA LEU A 279 -10.80 12.88 5.07
C LEU A 279 -12.20 12.50 5.58
N TRP A 280 -12.60 11.23 5.43
CA TRP A 280 -13.86 10.73 5.97
C TRP A 280 -13.92 10.85 7.50
N GLU A 281 -12.85 10.46 8.19
CA GLU A 281 -12.77 10.63 9.66
C GLU A 281 -12.78 12.10 10.06
N LEU A 282 -12.05 12.96 9.36
CA LEU A 282 -12.04 14.41 9.64
C LEU A 282 -13.42 15.05 9.44
N ALA A 283 -14.16 14.64 8.42
CA ALA A 283 -15.52 15.13 8.15
C ALA A 283 -16.52 14.77 9.26
N ARG A 284 -16.22 13.75 10.06
CA ARG A 284 -17.05 13.27 11.19
C ARG A 284 -16.55 13.73 12.56
N ASN A 285 -15.37 14.32 12.61
CA ASN A 285 -14.72 14.77 13.85
C ASN A 285 -14.41 16.28 13.76
N PRO A 286 -15.42 17.17 13.86
CA PRO A 286 -15.25 18.61 13.64
C PRO A 286 -14.22 19.26 14.59
N GLY A 287 -14.09 18.77 15.83
CA GLY A 287 -13.09 19.26 16.77
C GLY A 287 -11.65 18.98 16.32
N ILE A 288 -11.39 17.79 15.78
CA ILE A 288 -10.07 17.44 15.19
C ILE A 288 -9.88 18.21 13.89
N GLN A 289 -10.91 18.33 13.07
CA GLN A 289 -10.85 19.09 11.82
C GLN A 289 -10.46 20.56 12.08
N SER A 290 -10.99 21.20 13.11
CA SER A 290 -10.61 22.58 13.48
C SER A 290 -9.13 22.68 13.82
N GLN A 291 -8.55 21.68 14.50
CA GLN A 291 -7.12 21.62 14.76
C GLN A 291 -6.31 21.43 13.47
N VAL A 292 -6.82 20.62 12.52
CA VAL A 292 -6.19 20.42 11.20
C VAL A 292 -6.18 21.71 10.40
N VAL A 293 -7.28 22.50 10.43
CA VAL A 293 -7.36 23.83 9.79
C VAL A 293 -6.29 24.76 10.38
N ALA A 294 -6.18 24.83 11.70
CA ALA A 294 -5.13 25.64 12.36
C ALA A 294 -3.72 25.18 12.01
N ALA A 295 -3.47 23.87 12.01
CA ALA A 295 -2.19 23.28 11.62
C ALA A 295 -1.85 23.58 10.15
N ALA A 296 -2.82 23.47 9.24
CA ALA A 296 -2.64 23.77 7.82
C ALA A 296 -2.27 25.24 7.59
N ALA A 297 -2.91 26.16 8.30
CA ALA A 297 -2.60 27.59 8.24
C ALA A 297 -1.21 27.89 8.83
N GLY A 298 -0.89 27.31 9.98
CA GLY A 298 0.38 27.50 10.70
C GLY A 298 1.57 26.71 10.14
N GLY A 299 1.36 25.78 9.21
CA GLY A 299 2.40 24.92 8.65
C GLY A 299 2.89 23.84 9.62
N ASP A 300 2.04 23.35 10.52
CA ASP A 300 2.38 22.24 11.45
C ASP A 300 2.28 20.88 10.76
N ASP A 301 3.34 20.53 10.03
CA ASP A 301 3.48 19.23 9.38
C ASP A 301 3.47 18.05 10.37
N GLY A 302 3.90 18.27 11.59
CA GLY A 302 3.93 17.24 12.63
C GLY A 302 2.51 16.76 12.96
N PHE A 303 1.60 17.70 13.21
CA PHE A 303 0.20 17.39 13.46
C PHE A 303 -0.50 16.79 12.23
N LEU A 304 -0.30 17.35 11.04
CA LEU A 304 -0.87 16.83 9.79
C LEU A 304 -0.41 15.38 9.52
N THR A 305 0.88 15.09 9.77
CA THR A 305 1.42 13.73 9.67
C THR A 305 0.79 12.80 10.71
N ALA A 306 0.57 13.26 11.95
CA ALA A 306 -0.08 12.48 12.99
C ALA A 306 -1.54 12.13 12.63
N VAL A 307 -2.27 13.09 12.06
CA VAL A 307 -3.64 12.90 11.53
C VAL A 307 -3.65 11.82 10.44
N PHE A 308 -2.74 11.90 9.49
CA PHE A 308 -2.65 10.92 8.40
C PHE A 308 -2.26 9.52 8.90
N LYS A 309 -1.32 9.44 9.88
CA LYS A 309 -0.96 8.17 10.53
C LYS A 309 -2.15 7.52 11.23
N GLU A 310 -2.98 8.31 11.93
CA GLU A 310 -4.16 7.80 12.61
C GLU A 310 -5.23 7.35 11.60
N GLY A 311 -5.37 8.04 10.47
CA GLY A 311 -6.22 7.59 9.37
C GLY A 311 -5.83 6.20 8.86
N MET A 312 -4.52 5.97 8.63
CA MET A 312 -4.00 4.67 8.22
C MET A 312 -4.11 3.58 9.30
N ARG A 313 -4.06 3.94 10.59
CA ARG A 313 -4.30 3.00 11.67
C ARG A 313 -5.77 2.60 11.73
N ARG A 314 -6.66 3.60 11.73
CA ARG A 314 -8.12 3.41 11.88
C ARG A 314 -8.74 2.66 10.71
N HIS A 315 -8.23 2.93 9.51
CA HIS A 315 -8.65 2.29 8.27
C HIS A 315 -7.43 1.67 7.57
N THR A 316 -7.25 0.39 7.82
CA THR A 316 -6.09 -0.35 7.29
C THR A 316 -6.25 -0.58 5.80
N VAL A 317 -5.46 0.12 4.96
CA VAL A 317 -5.53 -0.02 3.50
C VAL A 317 -5.01 -1.39 3.06
N ILE A 318 -3.87 -1.84 3.60
CA ILE A 318 -3.31 -3.17 3.37
C ILE A 318 -3.51 -4.01 4.63
N ALA A 319 -4.40 -4.99 4.55
CA ALA A 319 -4.85 -5.75 5.72
C ALA A 319 -3.75 -6.63 6.34
N SER A 320 -2.76 -7.05 5.55
CA SER A 320 -1.69 -7.95 6.02
C SER A 320 -0.50 -7.99 5.07
N THR A 321 0.62 -8.51 5.57
CA THR A 321 1.76 -8.90 4.75
C THR A 321 2.02 -10.40 4.89
N ALA A 322 2.38 -11.06 3.79
CA ALA A 322 2.62 -12.48 3.73
C ALA A 322 4.11 -12.81 3.52
N ARG A 323 4.51 -13.96 4.04
CA ARG A 323 5.81 -14.59 3.78
C ARG A 323 5.60 -16.10 3.64
N LYS A 324 6.28 -16.72 2.70
CA LYS A 324 6.27 -18.18 2.53
C LYS A 324 7.50 -18.80 3.20
N LEU A 325 7.31 -19.83 4.00
CA LEU A 325 8.40 -20.59 4.59
C LEU A 325 9.07 -21.49 3.55
N THR A 326 10.39 -21.39 3.42
CA THR A 326 11.20 -22.27 2.56
C THR A 326 11.59 -23.57 3.26
N GLU A 327 11.62 -23.56 4.60
CA GLU A 327 11.95 -24.69 5.46
C GLU A 327 11.08 -24.70 6.73
N PRO A 328 10.95 -25.83 7.43
CA PRO A 328 10.22 -25.89 8.69
C PRO A 328 10.81 -24.92 9.70
N SER A 329 9.98 -24.04 10.28
CA SER A 329 10.44 -22.98 11.18
C SER A 329 9.50 -22.80 12.36
N GLN A 330 10.04 -22.26 13.46
CA GLN A 330 9.27 -21.93 14.64
C GLN A 330 8.95 -20.44 14.67
N ILE A 331 7.65 -20.08 14.76
CA ILE A 331 7.17 -18.71 14.86
C ILE A 331 6.04 -18.65 15.88
N GLY A 332 6.12 -17.74 16.82
CA GLY A 332 5.10 -17.54 17.86
C GLY A 332 4.83 -18.80 18.70
N GLY A 333 5.86 -19.63 18.92
CA GLY A 333 5.76 -20.92 19.62
C GLY A 333 5.25 -22.09 18.76
N TRP A 334 4.84 -21.85 17.50
CA TRP A 334 4.35 -22.89 16.60
C TRP A 334 5.45 -23.38 15.65
N ARG A 335 5.65 -24.69 15.56
CA ARG A 335 6.52 -25.31 14.56
C ARG A 335 5.76 -25.55 13.27
N LEU A 336 5.99 -24.69 12.28
CA LEU A 336 5.28 -24.68 11.01
C LEU A 336 6.08 -25.46 9.95
N PRO A 337 5.42 -26.25 9.07
CA PRO A 337 6.12 -26.93 7.98
C PRO A 337 6.56 -25.94 6.89
N ALA A 338 7.49 -26.35 6.02
CA ALA A 338 7.80 -25.66 4.79
C ALA A 338 6.52 -25.41 3.95
N ASP A 339 6.57 -24.47 3.03
CA ASP A 339 5.45 -24.02 2.18
C ASP A 339 4.26 -23.39 2.93
N THR A 340 4.33 -23.26 4.27
CA THR A 340 3.35 -22.48 5.01
C THR A 340 3.51 -21.01 4.71
N VAL A 341 2.42 -20.35 4.37
CA VAL A 341 2.37 -18.88 4.28
C VAL A 341 2.06 -18.31 5.66
N VAL A 342 2.99 -17.55 6.22
CA VAL A 342 2.78 -16.80 7.45
C VAL A 342 2.30 -15.39 7.12
N ASN A 343 1.29 -14.93 7.84
CA ASN A 343 0.59 -13.68 7.58
C ASN A 343 0.63 -12.81 8.84
N ALA A 344 1.36 -11.69 8.77
CA ALA A 344 1.31 -10.65 9.78
C ALA A 344 0.08 -9.78 9.52
N SER A 345 -0.94 -9.89 10.38
CA SER A 345 -2.21 -9.18 10.21
C SER A 345 -2.10 -7.75 10.72
N ILE A 346 -1.99 -6.79 9.80
CA ILE A 346 -1.98 -5.36 10.11
C ILE A 346 -3.36 -4.93 10.61
N LEU A 347 -4.43 -5.43 9.98
CA LEU A 347 -5.81 -5.14 10.36
C LEU A 347 -6.08 -5.45 11.84
N LEU A 348 -5.70 -6.65 12.30
CA LEU A 348 -5.93 -7.07 13.67
C LEU A 348 -4.96 -6.39 14.66
N ALA A 349 -3.70 -6.17 14.26
CA ALA A 349 -2.74 -5.45 15.08
C ALA A 349 -3.17 -3.99 15.34
N HIS A 350 -3.70 -3.29 14.33
CA HIS A 350 -4.20 -1.93 14.47
C HIS A 350 -5.49 -1.83 15.29
N ALA A 351 -6.28 -2.90 15.35
CA ALA A 351 -7.51 -2.99 16.14
C ALA A 351 -7.28 -3.52 17.57
N ASN A 352 -6.05 -3.87 17.95
CA ASN A 352 -5.73 -4.39 19.27
C ASN A 352 -5.77 -3.29 20.33
N ALA A 353 -6.64 -3.44 21.34
CA ALA A 353 -6.84 -2.44 22.40
C ALA A 353 -5.65 -2.33 23.37
N GLU A 354 -4.85 -3.39 23.53
CA GLU A 354 -3.63 -3.35 24.34
C GLU A 354 -2.56 -2.44 23.71
N SER A 355 -2.44 -2.51 22.39
CA SER A 355 -1.49 -1.71 21.63
C SER A 355 -2.00 -0.31 21.30
N HIS A 356 -3.31 -0.17 21.10
CA HIS A 356 -4.00 1.06 20.73
C HIS A 356 -5.25 1.23 21.59
N PRO A 357 -5.15 1.81 22.80
CA PRO A 357 -6.32 2.05 23.65
C PRO A 357 -7.41 2.78 22.87
N GLU A 358 -8.67 2.36 23.05
CA GLU A 358 -9.83 2.89 22.29
C GLU A 358 -9.60 2.83 20.77
N PRO A 359 -9.40 1.62 20.19
CA PRO A 359 -8.93 1.47 18.80
C PRO A 359 -9.96 1.93 17.77
N THR A 360 -11.22 2.10 18.15
CA THR A 360 -12.30 2.60 17.29
C THR A 360 -12.37 4.12 17.21
N GLU A 361 -11.70 4.85 18.12
CA GLU A 361 -11.62 6.29 18.10
C GLU A 361 -10.58 6.80 17.12
N PHE A 362 -10.87 7.91 16.48
CA PHE A 362 -9.92 8.65 15.65
C PHE A 362 -9.20 9.68 16.52
N ARG A 363 -7.99 9.35 16.98
CA ARG A 363 -7.22 10.12 17.96
C ARG A 363 -5.77 10.37 17.50
N PRO A 364 -5.51 11.40 16.70
CA PRO A 364 -4.18 11.73 16.17
C PRO A 364 -3.10 11.96 17.23
N SER A 365 -3.48 12.39 18.44
CA SER A 365 -2.54 12.62 19.56
C SER A 365 -1.69 11.40 19.91
N ARG A 366 -2.13 10.16 19.61
CA ARG A 366 -1.33 8.93 19.75
C ARG A 366 0.06 9.04 19.11
N PHE A 367 0.13 9.80 18.01
CA PHE A 367 1.35 9.93 17.21
C PHE A 367 2.17 11.17 17.55
N LEU A 368 1.73 11.96 18.52
CA LEU A 368 2.43 13.16 19.00
C LEU A 368 3.16 12.93 20.32
N ASP A 369 2.59 12.13 21.21
CA ASP A 369 3.10 11.89 22.57
C ASP A 369 4.09 10.70 22.67
N GLY A 370 4.36 10.01 21.56
CA GLY A 370 5.23 8.84 21.55
C GLY A 370 4.62 7.57 22.19
N SER A 371 3.31 7.55 22.43
CA SER A 371 2.61 6.41 23.08
C SER A 371 2.52 5.17 22.21
N VAL A 372 2.75 5.27 20.91
CA VAL A 372 2.67 4.13 19.98
C VAL A 372 3.90 3.25 20.10
N ALA A 373 3.70 2.05 20.64
CA ALA A 373 4.77 1.08 20.87
C ALA A 373 5.38 0.58 19.52
N PRO A 374 6.66 0.18 19.52
CA PRO A 374 7.29 -0.43 18.34
C PRO A 374 6.51 -1.67 17.86
N ASN A 375 6.45 -1.86 16.55
CA ASN A 375 5.78 -2.98 15.86
C ASN A 375 4.25 -3.09 16.10
N THR A 376 3.60 -2.01 16.50
CA THR A 376 2.13 -1.95 16.66
C THR A 376 1.46 -1.11 15.57
N TRP A 377 2.17 -0.14 14.98
CA TRP A 377 1.71 0.66 13.84
C TRP A 377 2.44 0.22 12.57
N LEU A 378 1.73 -0.48 11.69
CA LEU A 378 2.31 -1.32 10.65
C LEU A 378 1.81 -1.03 9.21
N PRO A 379 1.30 0.16 8.86
CA PRO A 379 0.72 0.37 7.51
C PRO A 379 1.75 0.18 6.39
N PHE A 380 3.04 0.26 6.73
CA PHE A 380 4.16 0.09 5.81
C PHE A 380 4.89 -1.26 5.97
N GLY A 381 4.32 -2.20 6.71
CA GLY A 381 4.98 -3.46 7.03
C GLY A 381 6.26 -3.28 7.85
N GLY A 382 7.22 -4.21 7.74
CA GLY A 382 8.45 -4.19 8.52
C GLY A 382 9.58 -5.04 7.94
N GLY A 383 10.73 -4.97 8.64
CA GLY A 383 11.95 -5.67 8.26
C GLY A 383 12.53 -5.21 6.92
N VAL A 384 13.26 -6.11 6.26
CA VAL A 384 13.89 -5.83 4.96
C VAL A 384 12.89 -5.55 3.84
N ARG A 385 11.63 -5.87 4.05
CA ARG A 385 10.50 -5.66 3.12
C ARG A 385 9.65 -4.44 3.45
N ARG A 386 10.06 -3.61 4.39
CA ARG A 386 9.34 -2.38 4.71
C ARG A 386 9.16 -1.53 3.45
N CYS A 387 7.98 -0.92 3.30
CA CYS A 387 7.62 -0.08 2.16
C CYS A 387 8.71 0.96 1.86
N LEU A 388 9.17 0.99 0.60
CA LEU A 388 10.15 1.96 0.10
C LEU A 388 9.60 3.39 0.15
N GLY A 389 8.32 3.54 -0.25
CA GLY A 389 7.63 4.82 -0.31
C GLY A 389 7.06 5.32 1.02
N SER A 390 7.42 4.72 2.18
CA SER A 390 6.81 5.10 3.46
C SER A 390 6.99 6.59 3.81
N GLY A 391 8.20 7.12 3.61
CA GLY A 391 8.48 8.54 3.81
C GLY A 391 7.76 9.42 2.79
N PHE A 392 7.70 8.96 1.54
CA PHE A 392 6.99 9.65 0.45
C PHE A 392 5.50 9.78 0.75
N ALA A 393 4.83 8.67 1.09
CA ALA A 393 3.41 8.66 1.42
C ALA A 393 3.06 9.58 2.61
N LEU A 394 3.91 9.63 3.64
CA LEU A 394 3.71 10.55 4.77
C LEU A 394 3.87 12.02 4.37
N THR A 395 4.86 12.33 3.53
CA THR A 395 5.06 13.68 2.99
C THR A 395 3.89 14.11 2.10
N GLU A 396 3.45 13.21 1.21
CA GLU A 396 2.32 13.44 0.32
C GLU A 396 1.02 13.63 1.12
N GLY A 397 0.74 12.75 2.09
CA GLY A 397 -0.45 12.84 2.92
C GLY A 397 -0.52 14.15 3.68
N ALA A 398 0.57 14.58 4.32
CA ALA A 398 0.61 15.85 5.05
C ALA A 398 0.44 17.07 4.12
N ALA A 399 1.12 17.08 2.96
CA ALA A 399 1.03 18.18 1.99
C ALA A 399 -0.38 18.31 1.39
N VAL A 400 -1.01 17.19 1.03
CA VAL A 400 -2.38 17.17 0.49
C VAL A 400 -3.39 17.64 1.54
N LEU A 401 -3.31 17.15 2.78
CA LEU A 401 -4.18 17.63 3.86
C LEU A 401 -3.98 19.14 4.09
N GLN A 402 -2.75 19.63 4.08
CA GLN A 402 -2.46 21.05 4.23
C GLN A 402 -3.17 21.88 3.15
N GLU A 403 -3.05 21.52 1.89
CA GLU A 403 -3.65 22.30 0.79
C GLU A 403 -5.18 22.22 0.77
N ILE A 404 -5.78 21.07 1.15
CA ILE A 404 -7.24 20.94 1.28
C ILE A 404 -7.76 21.86 2.39
N PHE A 405 -7.17 21.76 3.60
CA PHE A 405 -7.65 22.48 4.78
C PHE A 405 -7.22 23.96 4.85
N ARG A 406 -6.41 24.42 3.92
CA ARG A 406 -6.22 25.85 3.66
C ARG A 406 -7.39 26.48 2.89
N GLN A 407 -8.11 25.70 2.09
CA GLN A 407 -9.14 26.20 1.18
C GLN A 407 -10.55 25.81 1.62
N PHE A 408 -10.72 24.65 2.27
CA PHE A 408 -12.02 24.09 2.58
C PHE A 408 -12.12 23.58 4.02
N THR A 409 -13.33 23.62 4.56
CA THR A 409 -13.82 22.68 5.58
C THR A 409 -14.67 21.61 4.92
N ILE A 410 -14.79 20.45 5.53
CA ILE A 410 -15.48 19.30 4.95
C ILE A 410 -16.52 18.73 5.91
N THR A 411 -17.62 18.22 5.36
CA THR A 411 -18.62 17.43 6.10
C THR A 411 -18.94 16.15 5.34
N ALA A 412 -19.24 15.08 6.07
CA ALA A 412 -19.63 13.81 5.44
C ALA A 412 -20.98 13.95 4.74
N SER A 413 -21.07 13.50 3.49
CA SER A 413 -22.29 13.54 2.67
C SER A 413 -22.70 12.17 2.13
N GLY A 414 -22.14 11.10 2.69
CA GLY A 414 -22.39 9.72 2.31
C GLY A 414 -23.68 9.13 2.87
N PRO A 415 -23.87 7.81 2.76
CA PRO A 415 -25.05 7.12 3.28
C PRO A 415 -25.25 7.36 4.77
N THR A 416 -26.50 7.38 5.23
CA THR A 416 -26.88 7.57 6.65
C THR A 416 -26.23 6.55 7.59
N ASN A 417 -25.98 5.32 7.10
CA ASN A 417 -25.32 4.26 7.85
C ASN A 417 -23.79 4.37 7.89
N GLY A 418 -23.23 5.44 7.34
CA GLY A 418 -21.79 5.67 7.28
C GLY A 418 -21.10 4.99 6.09
N GLU A 419 -19.78 5.17 6.02
CA GLU A 419 -18.93 4.52 5.01
C GLU A 419 -18.56 3.10 5.47
N SER A 420 -18.41 2.19 4.54
CA SER A 420 -18.02 0.80 4.80
C SER A 420 -16.80 0.40 3.97
N PRO A 421 -15.96 -0.52 4.47
CA PRO A 421 -14.81 -0.98 3.72
C PRO A 421 -15.22 -1.87 2.55
N LEU A 422 -14.61 -1.64 1.39
CA LEU A 422 -14.68 -2.49 0.20
C LEU A 422 -13.28 -3.04 -0.09
N VAL A 423 -13.17 -4.36 -0.11
CA VAL A 423 -11.94 -5.02 -0.52
C VAL A 423 -11.81 -4.94 -2.05
N ARG A 424 -10.79 -4.24 -2.52
CA ARG A 424 -10.44 -4.07 -3.92
C ARG A 424 -9.05 -4.66 -4.15
N ASN A 425 -9.01 -5.91 -4.61
CA ASN A 425 -7.76 -6.69 -4.69
C ASN A 425 -7.02 -6.78 -3.35
N ILE A 426 -5.84 -6.18 -3.25
CA ILE A 426 -5.03 -6.16 -2.02
C ILE A 426 -5.39 -4.99 -1.10
N THR A 427 -6.03 -3.94 -1.60
CA THR A 427 -6.37 -2.71 -0.87
C THR A 427 -7.78 -2.77 -0.28
N THR A 428 -8.02 -1.96 0.74
CA THR A 428 -9.34 -1.71 1.33
C THR A 428 -9.66 -0.23 1.16
N VAL A 429 -10.71 0.05 0.36
CA VAL A 429 -11.13 1.40 0.00
C VAL A 429 -12.52 1.72 0.57
N PRO A 430 -12.90 3.01 0.69
CA PRO A 430 -14.28 3.39 1.02
C PRO A 430 -15.24 2.93 -0.08
N LYS A 431 -16.25 2.13 0.28
CA LYS A 431 -17.20 1.53 -0.67
C LYS A 431 -18.00 2.55 -1.47
N HIS A 432 -18.34 3.66 -0.84
CA HIS A 432 -19.12 4.74 -1.46
C HIS A 432 -18.27 5.95 -1.82
N GLY A 433 -16.92 5.81 -1.77
CA GLY A 433 -15.95 6.80 -2.18
C GLY A 433 -15.71 7.90 -1.14
N ALA A 434 -16.10 7.69 0.13
CA ALA A 434 -15.97 8.69 1.20
C ALA A 434 -16.49 10.06 0.71
N ARG A 435 -17.77 10.13 0.39
CA ARG A 435 -18.39 11.34 -0.17
C ARG A 435 -18.39 12.48 0.84
N LEU A 436 -17.94 13.65 0.39
CA LEU A 436 -17.78 14.85 1.21
C LEU A 436 -18.50 16.03 0.57
N ARG A 437 -19.00 16.94 1.42
CA ARG A 437 -19.38 18.29 1.03
C ARG A 437 -18.24 19.21 1.39
N LEU A 438 -17.82 20.02 0.43
CA LEU A 438 -16.81 21.05 0.59
C LEU A 438 -17.49 22.36 0.96
N THR A 439 -16.94 23.10 1.93
CA THR A 439 -17.34 24.47 2.25
C THR A 439 -16.08 25.34 2.22
N PRO A 440 -16.01 26.35 1.34
CA PRO A 440 -14.86 27.25 1.28
C PRO A 440 -14.59 27.90 2.63
N GLN A 441 -13.33 28.03 3.00
CA GLN A 441 -12.94 28.85 4.14
C GLN A 441 -13.18 30.30 3.79
N ARG A 442 -13.84 31.03 4.67
CA ARG A 442 -14.02 32.47 4.48
C ARG A 442 -12.70 33.18 4.69
N ASP A 443 -12.29 34.02 3.75
CA ASP A 443 -11.18 34.94 3.94
C ASP A 443 -11.45 35.78 5.20
N GLY A 444 -10.67 35.55 6.25
CA GLY A 444 -10.82 36.33 7.49
C GLY A 444 -10.89 35.53 8.81
N ALA A 445 -10.82 34.17 8.78
CA ALA A 445 -10.80 33.37 10.01
C ALA A 445 -9.40 33.19 10.64
N LEU A 446 -8.44 33.98 10.21
CA LEU A 446 -7.09 34.05 10.80
C LEU A 446 -6.98 35.37 11.57
N VAL A 447 -7.59 35.44 12.77
CA VAL A 447 -7.27 36.46 13.80
C VAL A 447 -6.75 35.76 15.03
#